data_5304f0187f66ad3c56e0dcd1af71026e
#
_entry.id   5304f0187f66ad3c56e0dcd1af71026e
#
_cell.length_a   1.000
_cell.length_b   1.000
_cell.length_c   1.000
_cell.angle_alpha   90.00
_cell.angle_beta   90.00
_cell.angle_gamma   90.00
#
_symmetry.space_group_name_H-M   'P 1'
#
loop_
_entity.id
_entity.type
_entity.pdbx_description
1 polymer ?
#
loop_
_entity_poly.entity_id
_entity_poly.type
_entity_poly.pdbx_seq_one_letter_code
_entity_poly.pdbx_strand_id
1 'polypeptide(L)'
;MSISVGQTAPDFTLPNQDKKEVKLSDFAGKKNVVLVFYPLDWSPVCTNEHVCLVDDMKSFATLDAEVLGVSVDSVWSHKAFADKMGIKYSLLADFHPKGAMSEKYGVYLGDKGITGRAIVIVGKDGKVAWVKNYDIPVVPDVKEVAAALGQVKAATA
;
A
#
# COMPACT_ATOMS: atom_id res chain seq x y z
N MET A 1 -13.95 8.90 -6.33
CA MET A 1 -14.73 8.55 -5.11
C MET A 1 -13.83 7.80 -4.15
N SER A 2 -13.91 8.16 -2.88
CA SER A 2 -13.16 7.45 -1.84
C SER A 2 -13.80 6.10 -1.55
N ILE A 3 -12.97 5.11 -1.24
CA ILE A 3 -13.47 3.81 -0.80
C ILE A 3 -13.88 3.87 0.67
N SER A 4 -14.74 2.93 1.08
CA SER A 4 -15.27 2.86 2.44
C SER A 4 -15.10 1.47 3.03
N VAL A 5 -15.01 1.39 4.35
CA VAL A 5 -14.98 0.11 5.07
C VAL A 5 -16.21 -0.71 4.73
N GLY A 6 -16.03 -1.99 4.48
CA GLY A 6 -17.09 -2.93 4.08
C GLY A 6 -17.29 -3.05 2.58
N GLN A 7 -16.77 -2.12 1.80
CA GLN A 7 -16.84 -2.16 0.34
C GLN A 7 -15.87 -3.23 -0.19
N THR A 8 -16.23 -3.89 -1.27
CA THR A 8 -15.30 -4.77 -1.99
C THR A 8 -14.14 -3.93 -2.52
N ALA A 9 -12.91 -4.30 -2.16
CA ALA A 9 -11.73 -3.60 -2.63
C ALA A 9 -11.55 -3.78 -4.14
N PRO A 10 -11.34 -2.70 -4.91
CA PRO A 10 -11.09 -2.83 -6.35
C PRO A 10 -9.86 -3.70 -6.62
N ASP A 11 -10.00 -4.69 -7.52
CA ASP A 11 -8.88 -5.53 -7.92
C ASP A 11 -7.93 -4.73 -8.81
N PHE A 12 -6.69 -5.20 -8.86
CA PHE A 12 -5.66 -4.58 -9.69
C PHE A 12 -4.65 -5.64 -10.11
N THR A 13 -3.91 -5.32 -11.16
CA THR A 13 -2.75 -6.09 -11.62
C THR A 13 -1.67 -5.10 -11.98
N LEU A 14 -0.61 -5.03 -11.20
CA LEU A 14 0.48 -4.08 -11.39
C LEU A 14 1.84 -4.78 -11.22
N PRO A 15 2.86 -4.36 -11.97
CA PRO A 15 4.20 -4.90 -11.81
C PRO A 15 4.87 -4.35 -10.55
N ASN A 16 5.67 -5.17 -9.88
CA ASN A 16 6.51 -4.72 -8.78
C ASN A 16 7.93 -4.38 -9.27
N GLN A 17 8.83 -4.05 -8.34
CA GLN A 17 10.21 -3.68 -8.65
C GLN A 17 11.03 -4.78 -9.33
N ASP A 18 10.58 -6.02 -9.24
CA ASP A 18 11.20 -7.16 -9.90
C ASP A 18 10.50 -7.52 -11.22
N LYS A 19 9.61 -6.64 -11.69
CA LYS A 19 8.82 -6.79 -12.93
C LYS A 19 7.86 -7.98 -12.89
N LYS A 20 7.49 -8.44 -11.69
CA LYS A 20 6.50 -9.49 -11.51
C LYS A 20 5.14 -8.86 -11.33
N GLU A 21 4.12 -9.40 -11.99
CA GLU A 21 2.76 -8.95 -11.81
C GLU A 21 2.21 -9.38 -10.46
N VAL A 22 1.61 -8.41 -9.74
CA VAL A 22 0.98 -8.62 -8.45
C VAL A 22 -0.49 -8.26 -8.58
N LYS A 23 -1.36 -9.17 -8.15
CA LYS A 23 -2.81 -8.99 -8.16
C LYS A 23 -3.32 -9.01 -6.73
N LEU A 24 -4.31 -8.20 -6.43
CA LEU A 24 -4.97 -8.25 -5.13
C LEU A 24 -5.57 -9.65 -4.87
N SER A 25 -6.16 -10.24 -5.90
CA SER A 25 -6.77 -11.57 -5.84
C SER A 25 -5.78 -12.69 -5.48
N ASP A 26 -4.47 -12.46 -5.66
CA ASP A 26 -3.45 -13.46 -5.27
C ASP A 26 -3.46 -13.72 -3.76
N PHE A 27 -3.95 -12.78 -2.97
CA PHE A 27 -3.95 -12.86 -1.50
C PHE A 27 -5.31 -13.24 -0.92
N ALA A 28 -6.35 -13.32 -1.74
CA ALA A 28 -7.70 -13.62 -1.29
C ALA A 28 -7.76 -14.97 -0.56
N GLY A 29 -8.32 -14.97 0.65
CA GLY A 29 -8.39 -16.16 1.49
C GLY A 29 -7.07 -16.59 2.13
N LYS A 30 -5.98 -15.91 1.86
CA LYS A 30 -4.63 -16.28 2.31
C LYS A 30 -4.04 -15.30 3.30
N LYS A 31 -4.04 -14.02 2.96
CA LYS A 31 -3.44 -12.95 3.76
C LYS A 31 -4.30 -11.70 3.72
N ASN A 32 -4.24 -10.94 4.80
CA ASN A 32 -4.70 -9.56 4.78
C ASN A 32 -3.67 -8.72 4.02
N VAL A 33 -4.10 -7.66 3.34
CA VAL A 33 -3.22 -6.81 2.53
C VAL A 33 -3.22 -5.40 3.09
N VAL A 34 -2.03 -4.85 3.31
CA VAL A 34 -1.85 -3.45 3.70
C VAL A 34 -1.37 -2.70 2.47
N LEU A 35 -2.25 -1.91 1.87
CA LEU A 35 -1.92 -1.06 0.72
C LEU A 35 -1.42 0.28 1.24
N VAL A 36 -0.18 0.60 0.92
CA VAL A 36 0.46 1.85 1.33
C VAL A 36 0.59 2.74 0.10
N PHE A 37 -0.38 3.65 -0.07
CA PHE A 37 -0.34 4.64 -1.15
C PHE A 37 0.53 5.81 -0.71
N TYR A 38 1.48 6.19 -1.55
CA TYR A 38 2.40 7.30 -1.25
C TYR A 38 2.71 8.10 -2.51
N PRO A 39 3.06 9.40 -2.36
CA PRO A 39 3.24 10.28 -3.51
C PRO A 39 4.34 9.87 -4.48
N LEU A 40 5.58 9.77 -4.02
CA LEU A 40 6.72 9.51 -4.89
C LEU A 40 7.86 8.83 -4.14
N ASP A 41 8.56 7.91 -4.82
CA ASP A 41 9.85 7.41 -4.36
C ASP A 41 10.80 8.59 -4.13
N TRP A 42 11.69 8.48 -3.14
CA TRP A 42 12.75 9.44 -2.86
C TRP A 42 12.30 10.75 -2.22
N SER A 43 11.02 11.07 -2.15
CA SER A 43 10.57 12.26 -1.44
C SER A 43 10.84 12.09 0.07
N PRO A 44 11.17 13.18 0.81
CA PRO A 44 11.61 13.04 2.20
C PRO A 44 10.61 12.35 3.12
N VAL A 45 9.35 12.71 3.04
CA VAL A 45 8.28 12.12 3.89
C VAL A 45 8.03 10.67 3.51
N CYS A 46 8.00 10.35 2.21
CA CYS A 46 7.80 8.98 1.74
C CYS A 46 8.99 8.09 2.14
N THR A 47 10.21 8.63 2.08
CA THR A 47 11.40 7.90 2.53
C THR A 47 11.29 7.55 4.02
N ASN A 48 10.87 8.50 4.86
CA ASN A 48 10.68 8.25 6.29
C ASN A 48 9.56 7.23 6.56
N GLU A 49 8.48 7.30 5.79
CA GLU A 49 7.37 6.33 5.88
C GLU A 49 7.89 4.91 5.63
N HIS A 50 8.67 4.71 4.56
CA HIS A 50 9.21 3.40 4.24
C HIS A 50 10.26 2.92 5.23
N VAL A 51 11.06 3.81 5.82
CA VAL A 51 11.97 3.44 6.91
C VAL A 51 11.18 2.85 8.07
N CYS A 52 10.10 3.50 8.49
CA CYS A 52 9.26 3.00 9.57
C CYS A 52 8.62 1.65 9.23
N LEU A 53 8.16 1.48 7.99
CA LEU A 53 7.57 0.22 7.55
C LEU A 53 8.58 -0.92 7.53
N VAL A 54 9.79 -0.67 7.05
CA VAL A 54 10.86 -1.69 7.03
C VAL A 54 11.20 -2.13 8.44
N ASP A 55 11.28 -1.19 9.38
CA ASP A 55 11.59 -1.49 10.78
C ASP A 55 10.52 -2.35 11.44
N ASP A 56 9.25 -2.19 11.03
CA ASP A 56 8.11 -2.89 11.63
C ASP A 56 7.63 -4.11 10.83
N MET A 57 8.35 -4.52 9.80
CA MET A 57 7.93 -5.65 8.94
C MET A 57 7.67 -6.94 9.70
N LYS A 58 8.41 -7.20 10.77
CA LYS A 58 8.19 -8.39 11.59
C LYS A 58 6.81 -8.39 12.24
N SER A 59 6.34 -7.23 12.70
CA SER A 59 5.02 -7.09 13.30
C SER A 59 3.91 -7.41 12.28
N PHE A 60 4.07 -6.95 11.04
CA PHE A 60 3.10 -7.24 9.98
C PHE A 60 3.10 -8.73 9.62
N ALA A 61 4.28 -9.35 9.54
CA ALA A 61 4.38 -10.78 9.24
C ALA A 61 3.65 -11.64 10.28
N THR A 62 3.77 -11.31 11.57
CA THR A 62 3.07 -12.05 12.65
C THR A 62 1.56 -11.84 12.60
N LEU A 63 1.08 -10.81 11.91
CA LEU A 63 -0.34 -10.52 11.73
C LEU A 63 -0.90 -11.09 10.41
N ASP A 64 -0.15 -11.97 9.76
CA ASP A 64 -0.54 -12.67 8.52
C ASP A 64 -0.93 -11.68 7.41
N ALA A 65 -0.08 -10.69 7.22
CA ALA A 65 -0.33 -9.59 6.30
C ALA A 65 0.78 -9.45 5.27
N GLU A 66 0.38 -9.01 4.07
CA GLU A 66 1.29 -8.60 3.00
C GLU A 66 1.22 -7.08 2.86
N VAL A 67 2.38 -6.43 2.85
CA VAL A 67 2.48 -4.99 2.62
C VAL A 67 2.77 -4.74 1.14
N LEU A 68 2.00 -3.88 0.51
CA LEU A 68 2.19 -3.47 -0.88
C LEU A 68 2.24 -1.95 -0.93
N GLY A 69 3.39 -1.40 -1.34
CA GLY A 69 3.52 0.03 -1.59
C GLY A 69 2.99 0.36 -2.98
N VAL A 70 2.37 1.52 -3.15
CA VAL A 70 1.80 1.94 -4.44
C VAL A 70 2.10 3.41 -4.70
N SER A 71 2.74 3.69 -5.81
CA SER A 71 2.92 5.06 -6.31
C SER A 71 2.91 5.06 -7.83
N VAL A 72 2.96 6.26 -8.43
CA VAL A 72 2.99 6.42 -9.90
C VAL A 72 4.38 6.26 -10.48
N ASP A 73 5.37 5.93 -9.67
CA ASP A 73 6.76 5.73 -10.13
C ASP A 73 6.89 4.47 -10.99
N SER A 74 7.95 4.44 -11.81
CA SER A 74 8.25 3.29 -12.67
C SER A 74 8.85 2.13 -11.86
N VAL A 75 8.86 0.93 -12.46
CA VAL A 75 9.52 -0.24 -11.86
C VAL A 75 11.02 0.02 -11.66
N TRP A 76 11.63 0.83 -12.50
CA TRP A 76 13.05 1.19 -12.39
C TRP A 76 13.32 2.06 -11.17
N SER A 77 12.50 3.07 -10.94
CA SER A 77 12.59 3.90 -9.73
C SER A 77 12.36 3.05 -8.48
N HIS A 78 11.31 2.23 -8.49
CA HIS A 78 11.00 1.32 -7.38
C HIS A 78 12.16 0.38 -7.07
N LYS A 79 12.80 -0.18 -8.09
CA LYS A 79 13.94 -1.09 -7.89
C LYS A 79 15.10 -0.38 -7.19
N ALA A 80 15.48 0.78 -7.68
CA ALA A 80 16.56 1.58 -7.08
C ALA A 80 16.22 1.99 -5.64
N PHE A 81 14.98 2.42 -5.42
CA PHE A 81 14.51 2.84 -4.10
C PHE A 81 14.48 1.67 -3.12
N ALA A 82 13.94 0.54 -3.54
CA ALA A 82 13.89 -0.66 -2.70
C ALA A 82 15.29 -1.15 -2.31
N ASP A 83 16.20 -1.18 -3.27
CA ASP A 83 17.59 -1.60 -3.01
C ASP A 83 18.28 -0.65 -2.02
N LYS A 84 18.10 0.66 -2.20
CA LYS A 84 18.70 1.66 -1.31
C LYS A 84 18.14 1.59 0.10
N MET A 85 16.84 1.40 0.23
CA MET A 85 16.14 1.45 1.52
C MET A 85 16.04 0.10 2.22
N GLY A 86 16.46 -1.00 1.57
CA GLY A 86 16.30 -2.33 2.13
C GLY A 86 14.86 -2.81 2.17
N ILE A 87 14.01 -2.34 1.24
CA ILE A 87 12.60 -2.71 1.17
C ILE A 87 12.48 -4.11 0.58
N LYS A 88 11.80 -5.01 1.32
CA LYS A 88 11.58 -6.40 0.88
C LYS A 88 10.15 -6.65 0.40
N TYR A 89 9.19 -5.80 0.78
CA TYR A 89 7.83 -5.90 0.26
C TYR A 89 7.76 -5.31 -1.15
N SER A 90 6.69 -5.66 -1.89
CA SER A 90 6.53 -5.18 -3.27
C SER A 90 6.16 -3.72 -3.31
N LEU A 91 6.79 -2.99 -4.23
CA LEU A 91 6.41 -1.63 -4.62
C LEU A 91 5.75 -1.71 -5.99
N LEU A 92 4.47 -1.41 -6.04
CA LEU A 92 3.68 -1.53 -7.26
C LEU A 92 3.72 -0.24 -8.07
N ALA A 93 3.97 -0.40 -9.37
CA ALA A 93 4.09 0.74 -10.28
C ALA A 93 2.75 1.05 -10.92
N ASP A 94 2.03 2.02 -10.35
CA ASP A 94 0.79 2.56 -10.93
C ASP A 94 1.14 3.61 -12.00
N PHE A 95 2.05 3.22 -12.89
CA PHE A 95 2.75 4.07 -13.85
C PHE A 95 1.96 4.25 -15.15
N HIS A 96 1.37 3.16 -15.65
CA HIS A 96 0.63 3.20 -16.93
C HIS A 96 -0.58 2.24 -16.93
N PRO A 97 -1.81 2.73 -17.16
CA PRO A 97 -2.17 4.15 -17.21
C PRO A 97 -1.90 4.82 -15.87
N LYS A 98 -1.29 5.99 -15.92
CA LYS A 98 -0.80 6.67 -14.74
C LYS A 98 -1.91 6.92 -13.71
N GLY A 99 -1.73 6.36 -12.50
CA GLY A 99 -2.66 6.58 -11.41
C GLY A 99 -3.98 5.81 -11.53
N ALA A 100 -4.10 4.85 -12.43
CA ALA A 100 -5.36 4.14 -12.66
C ALA A 100 -5.85 3.38 -11.42
N MET A 101 -4.95 2.71 -10.71
CA MET A 101 -5.29 2.03 -9.46
C MET A 101 -5.62 3.04 -8.36
N SER A 102 -4.78 4.07 -8.21
CA SER A 102 -4.99 5.11 -7.21
C SER A 102 -6.33 5.81 -7.40
N GLU A 103 -6.76 5.98 -8.65
CA GLU A 103 -8.05 6.58 -8.97
C GLU A 103 -9.21 5.68 -8.53
N LYS A 104 -9.11 4.38 -8.75
CA LYS A 104 -10.11 3.41 -8.29
C LYS A 104 -10.27 3.42 -6.77
N TYR A 105 -9.18 3.69 -6.05
CA TYR A 105 -9.19 3.78 -4.59
C TYR A 105 -9.50 5.19 -4.08
N GLY A 106 -9.72 6.15 -4.99
CA GLY A 106 -10.08 7.52 -4.63
C GLY A 106 -8.93 8.32 -4.03
N VAL A 107 -7.68 7.94 -4.32
CA VAL A 107 -6.49 8.58 -3.73
C VAL A 107 -5.57 9.24 -4.76
N TYR A 108 -5.98 9.29 -6.03
CA TYR A 108 -5.19 9.94 -7.06
C TYR A 108 -5.39 11.46 -7.02
N LEU A 109 -4.30 12.22 -7.00
CA LEU A 109 -4.31 13.68 -7.04
C LEU A 109 -4.06 14.14 -8.48
N GLY A 110 -5.13 14.23 -9.25
CA GLY A 110 -5.06 14.50 -10.69
C GLY A 110 -4.41 15.83 -11.07
N ASP A 111 -4.59 16.86 -10.25
CA ASP A 111 -3.99 18.17 -10.45
C ASP A 111 -2.46 18.16 -10.25
N LYS A 112 -1.95 17.22 -9.48
CA LYS A 112 -0.52 17.06 -9.21
C LYS A 112 0.11 15.89 -9.97
N GLY A 113 -0.71 15.00 -10.53
CA GLY A 113 -0.25 13.82 -11.24
C GLY A 113 0.47 12.80 -10.34
N ILE A 114 0.12 12.73 -9.08
CA ILE A 114 0.72 11.82 -8.10
C ILE A 114 -0.37 11.14 -7.28
N THR A 115 0.02 10.06 -6.61
CA THR A 115 -0.83 9.39 -5.62
C THR A 115 -0.85 10.22 -4.34
N GLY A 116 -1.98 10.27 -3.67
CA GLY A 116 -2.07 10.83 -2.32
C GLY A 116 -1.47 9.88 -1.28
N ARG A 117 -1.45 10.30 -0.03
CA ARG A 117 -0.97 9.46 1.06
C ARG A 117 -2.14 8.84 1.78
N ALA A 118 -2.21 7.51 1.73
CA ALA A 118 -3.29 6.75 2.38
C ALA A 118 -2.84 5.34 2.68
N ILE A 119 -3.43 4.74 3.70
CA ILE A 119 -3.24 3.32 3.99
C ILE A 119 -4.61 2.65 4.02
N VAL A 120 -4.70 1.52 3.31
CA VAL A 120 -5.92 0.73 3.19
C VAL A 120 -5.60 -0.70 3.59
N ILE A 121 -6.36 -1.26 4.52
CA ILE A 121 -6.27 -2.68 4.86
C ILE A 121 -7.42 -3.41 4.18
N VAL A 122 -7.07 -4.43 3.39
CA VAL A 122 -8.02 -5.31 2.74
C VAL A 122 -7.98 -6.66 3.46
N GLY A 123 -9.12 -7.12 3.92
CA GLY A 123 -9.22 -8.40 4.60
C GLY A 123 -9.09 -9.58 3.64
N LYS A 124 -8.94 -10.78 4.20
CA LYS A 124 -8.91 -12.04 3.43
C LYS A 124 -10.18 -12.26 2.61
N ASP A 125 -11.29 -11.65 3.04
CA ASP A 125 -12.58 -11.70 2.33
C ASP A 125 -12.65 -10.76 1.11
N GLY A 126 -11.59 -10.01 0.85
CA GLY A 126 -11.52 -9.06 -0.27
C GLY A 126 -12.21 -7.73 0.00
N LYS A 127 -12.64 -7.48 1.22
CA LYS A 127 -13.31 -6.22 1.58
C LYS A 127 -12.38 -5.28 2.31
N VAL A 128 -12.62 -3.98 2.13
CA VAL A 128 -11.90 -2.94 2.86
C VAL A 128 -12.25 -3.05 4.34
N ALA A 129 -11.25 -3.29 5.17
CA ALA A 129 -11.41 -3.45 6.60
C ALA A 129 -11.05 -2.18 7.38
N TRP A 130 -10.18 -1.35 6.82
CA TRP A 130 -9.73 -0.11 7.45
C TRP A 130 -9.14 0.81 6.39
N VAL A 131 -9.35 2.12 6.55
CA VAL A 131 -8.79 3.12 5.64
C VAL A 131 -8.49 4.40 6.40
N LYS A 132 -7.36 5.01 6.10
CA LYS A 132 -7.01 6.32 6.60
C LYS A 132 -6.25 7.12 5.55
N ASN A 133 -6.69 8.34 5.33
CA ASN A 133 -6.02 9.30 4.46
C ASN A 133 -5.16 10.21 5.33
N TYR A 134 -4.00 10.59 4.80
CA TYR A 134 -3.04 11.46 5.47
C TYR A 134 -2.74 12.65 4.57
N ASP A 135 -2.44 13.80 5.18
CA ASP A 135 -1.89 14.92 4.43
C ASP A 135 -0.48 14.56 3.92
N ILE A 136 -0.11 15.13 2.78
CA ILE A 136 1.16 14.79 2.11
C ILE A 136 2.38 14.86 3.06
N PRO A 137 2.55 15.89 3.92
CA PRO A 137 3.72 15.98 4.77
C PRO A 137 3.68 15.11 6.03
N VAL A 138 2.61 14.34 6.25
CA VAL A 138 2.44 13.54 7.47
C VAL A 138 2.97 12.13 7.25
N VAL A 139 3.90 11.69 8.12
CA VAL A 139 4.36 10.29 8.15
C VAL A 139 3.31 9.46 8.90
N PRO A 140 2.71 8.43 8.27
CA PRO A 140 1.75 7.57 8.96
C PRO A 140 2.35 6.90 10.21
N ASP A 141 1.56 6.78 11.26
CA ASP A 141 1.95 6.05 12.45
C ASP A 141 1.78 4.54 12.20
N VAL A 142 2.90 3.85 12.01
CA VAL A 142 2.92 2.41 11.70
C VAL A 142 2.31 1.59 12.84
N LYS A 143 2.42 2.04 14.09
CA LYS A 143 1.81 1.37 15.23
C LYS A 143 0.29 1.38 15.17
N GLU A 144 -0.29 2.48 14.70
CA GLU A 144 -1.74 2.59 14.49
C GLU A 144 -2.20 1.58 13.42
N VAL A 145 -1.43 1.47 12.34
CA VAL A 145 -1.72 0.51 11.27
C VAL A 145 -1.62 -0.93 11.78
N ALA A 146 -0.59 -1.24 12.54
CA ALA A 146 -0.41 -2.57 13.14
C ALA A 146 -1.56 -2.91 14.10
N ALA A 147 -2.02 -1.96 14.90
CA ALA A 147 -3.16 -2.15 15.81
C ALA A 147 -4.45 -2.42 15.03
N ALA A 148 -4.71 -1.66 13.97
CA ALA A 148 -5.86 -1.87 13.10
C ALA A 148 -5.81 -3.25 12.44
N LEU A 149 -4.65 -3.65 11.95
CA LEU A 149 -4.43 -4.96 11.34
C LEU A 149 -4.66 -6.10 12.33
N GLY A 150 -4.25 -5.93 13.59
CA GLY A 150 -4.50 -6.89 14.65
C GLY A 150 -5.98 -7.12 14.90
N GLN A 151 -6.79 -6.07 14.84
CA GLN A 151 -8.25 -6.17 14.96
C GLN A 151 -8.86 -6.89 13.76
N VAL A 152 -8.35 -6.64 12.56
CA VAL A 152 -8.81 -7.32 11.34
C VAL A 152 -8.50 -8.82 11.43
N LYS A 153 -7.29 -9.19 11.85
CA LYS A 153 -6.90 -10.59 12.04
C LYS A 153 -7.80 -11.28 13.07
N ALA A 154 -8.08 -10.64 14.19
CA ALA A 154 -8.94 -11.20 15.25
C ALA A 154 -10.37 -11.42 14.74
N ALA A 155 -10.90 -10.49 13.91
CA ALA A 155 -12.25 -10.59 13.37
C ALA A 155 -12.39 -11.69 12.31
N THR A 156 -11.29 -12.07 11.63
CA THR A 156 -11.29 -13.08 10.55
C THR A 156 -10.74 -14.42 10.98
N ALA A 157 -10.33 -14.54 12.23
CA ALA A 157 -9.80 -15.78 12.78
C ALA A 157 -10.87 -16.85 13.00
#